data_2c32b1701b41e4265d4f2f870ecf83c9
#
_entry.id   2c32b1701b41e4265d4f2f870ecf83c9
#
_cell.length_a   1.000
_cell.length_b   1.000
_cell.length_c   1.000
_cell.angle_alpha   90.00
_cell.angle_beta   90.00
_cell.angle_gamma   90.00
#
_symmetry.space_group_name_H-M   'P 1'
#
loop_
_entity.id
_entity.type
_entity.pdbx_description
1 polymer ?
#
loop_
_entity_poly.entity_id
_entity_poly.type
_entity_poly.pdbx_seq_one_letter_code
_entity_poly.pdbx_strand_id
1 'polypeptide(L)'
;KMAQVLSLFACFIIMATLAVVRDGRLFGRQVRSQASNVVQRSAFADTLQRLPDGTLVIRTLQLGKNITGYGGPVPLKIYVKDKKVAKIVAEKNHETPEFFHEASRLLATWNGKTIAEAQQMKVDAVSGATFSSKAIIGNVEQGLAFAAKSTREKGIWEKMGLDIKTASGLLVVLM
;
A
#
# COMPACT_ATOMS: atom_id res chain seq x y z
N LYS A 1 -3.26 47.00 40.09
CA LYS A 1 -3.88 45.65 40.14
C LYS A 1 -4.06 45.05 38.74
N MET A 2 -4.49 45.82 37.73
CA MET A 2 -4.61 45.34 36.34
C MET A 2 -3.27 44.91 35.70
N ALA A 3 -2.19 45.70 35.93
CA ALA A 3 -0.87 45.39 35.41
C ALA A 3 -0.29 44.06 35.95
N GLN A 4 -0.57 43.72 37.17
CA GLN A 4 -0.15 42.42 37.77
C GLN A 4 -0.87 41.23 37.18
N VAL A 5 -2.17 41.38 36.90
CA VAL A 5 -2.94 40.33 36.23
C VAL A 5 -2.47 40.11 34.79
N LEU A 6 -2.15 41.18 34.07
CA LEU A 6 -1.60 41.10 32.70
C LEU A 6 -0.24 40.42 32.67
N SER A 7 0.63 40.70 33.65
CA SER A 7 1.93 40.07 33.80
C SER A 7 1.86 38.56 34.05
N LEU A 8 0.90 38.14 34.91
CA LEU A 8 0.66 36.73 35.20
C LEU A 8 0.14 35.97 33.96
N PHE A 9 -0.73 36.61 33.17
CA PHE A 9 -1.22 36.03 31.91
C PHE A 9 -0.10 35.88 30.88
N ALA A 10 0.77 36.87 30.74
CA ALA A 10 1.92 36.80 29.85
C ALA A 10 2.88 35.68 30.24
N CYS A 11 3.22 35.52 31.52
CA CYS A 11 4.03 34.42 32.03
C CYS A 11 3.38 33.06 31.76
N PHE A 12 2.07 32.92 31.91
CA PHE A 12 1.35 31.68 31.69
C PHE A 12 1.40 31.29 30.20
N ILE A 13 1.24 32.24 29.28
CA ILE A 13 1.35 32.01 27.85
C ILE A 13 2.76 31.58 27.47
N ILE A 14 3.80 32.21 28.01
CA ILE A 14 5.20 31.85 27.76
C ILE A 14 5.51 30.47 28.30
N MET A 15 5.06 30.10 29.48
CA MET A 15 5.23 28.76 30.03
C MET A 15 4.50 27.71 29.23
N ALA A 16 3.27 27.98 28.77
CA ALA A 16 2.49 27.07 27.92
C ALA A 16 3.16 26.85 26.56
N THR A 17 3.72 27.90 25.93
CA THR A 17 4.44 27.78 24.65
C THR A 17 5.77 27.03 24.81
N LEU A 18 6.50 27.23 25.90
CA LEU A 18 7.72 26.49 26.20
C LEU A 18 7.46 25.00 26.47
N ALA A 19 6.37 24.66 27.17
CA ALA A 19 5.97 23.27 27.40
C ALA A 19 5.61 22.56 26.10
N VAL A 20 4.90 23.24 25.20
CA VAL A 20 4.53 22.71 23.88
C VAL A 20 5.77 22.48 23.01
N VAL A 21 6.73 23.38 23.02
CA VAL A 21 8.00 23.23 22.24
C VAL A 21 8.85 22.10 22.79
N ARG A 22 8.93 21.94 24.12
CA ARG A 22 9.73 20.89 24.77
C ARG A 22 9.16 19.49 24.57
N ASP A 23 7.83 19.31 24.60
CA ASP A 23 7.17 18.01 24.45
C ASP A 23 6.90 17.63 22.99
N GLY A 24 7.14 18.51 22.01
CA GLY A 24 6.89 18.26 20.60
C GLY A 24 5.43 17.92 20.26
N ARG A 25 4.50 18.30 21.17
CA ARG A 25 3.06 18.07 21.01
C ARG A 25 2.32 19.39 20.83
N LEU A 26 2.04 19.75 19.62
CA LEU A 26 1.06 20.79 19.31
C LEU A 26 -0.32 20.14 19.22
N PHE A 27 -1.22 20.50 20.15
CA PHE A 27 -2.62 20.05 20.17
C PHE A 27 -2.81 18.51 20.13
N GLY A 28 -2.01 17.76 20.89
CA GLY A 28 -2.15 16.31 20.95
C GLY A 28 -1.70 15.55 19.67
N ARG A 29 -1.19 16.25 18.67
CA ARG A 29 -0.65 15.67 17.45
C ARG A 29 0.87 15.71 17.47
N GLN A 30 1.51 14.55 17.43
CA GLN A 30 2.97 14.47 17.28
C GLN A 30 3.36 15.04 15.91
N VAL A 31 4.19 16.08 15.90
CA VAL A 31 4.77 16.66 14.67
C VAL A 31 5.68 15.65 13.93
N ARG A 32 6.04 14.56 14.60
CA ARG A 32 6.87 13.47 14.07
C ARG A 32 6.16 12.59 13.04
N SER A 33 4.84 12.74 12.83
CA SER A 33 4.07 11.88 11.92
C SER A 33 4.18 12.25 10.44
N GLN A 34 4.76 13.41 10.09
CA GLN A 34 4.89 13.78 8.67
C GLN A 34 5.94 12.97 7.93
N ALA A 35 7.07 12.66 8.55
CA ALA A 35 8.11 11.85 7.92
C ALA A 35 7.65 10.40 7.67
N SER A 36 6.93 9.81 8.64
CA SER A 36 6.35 8.48 8.47
C SER A 36 5.26 8.44 7.40
N ASN A 37 4.45 9.49 7.29
CA ASN A 37 3.41 9.59 6.26
C ASN A 37 3.99 9.78 4.84
N VAL A 38 5.12 10.48 4.70
CA VAL A 38 5.80 10.64 3.40
C VAL A 38 6.42 9.32 2.96
N VAL A 39 7.11 8.61 3.85
CA VAL A 39 7.69 7.29 3.57
C VAL A 39 6.59 6.26 3.25
N GLN A 40 5.49 6.30 3.97
CA GLN A 40 4.37 5.39 3.74
C GLN A 40 3.63 5.69 2.42
N ARG A 41 3.52 6.97 2.03
CA ARG A 41 2.95 7.38 0.72
C ARG A 41 3.85 6.98 -0.45
N SER A 42 5.17 7.13 -0.32
CA SER A 42 6.11 6.69 -1.36
C SER A 42 6.12 5.16 -1.53
N ALA A 43 6.13 4.41 -0.43
CA ALA A 43 6.03 2.95 -0.46
C ALA A 43 4.70 2.46 -1.07
N PHE A 44 3.60 3.17 -0.80
CA PHE A 44 2.31 2.86 -1.41
C PHE A 44 2.28 3.19 -2.91
N ALA A 45 2.88 4.30 -3.33
CA ALA A 45 3.01 4.68 -4.74
C ALA A 45 3.85 3.67 -5.54
N ASP A 46 4.91 3.12 -4.93
CA ASP A 46 5.71 2.04 -5.52
C ASP A 46 4.94 0.71 -5.61
N THR A 47 4.02 0.47 -4.68
CA THR A 47 3.25 -0.77 -4.63
C THR A 47 2.10 -0.78 -5.63
N LEU A 48 1.46 0.36 -5.89
CA LEU A 48 0.32 0.48 -6.79
C LEU A 48 0.59 1.54 -7.86
N GLN A 49 0.69 1.12 -9.10
CA GLN A 49 0.77 1.98 -10.25
C GLN A 49 -0.46 1.82 -11.14
N ARG A 50 -0.99 2.91 -11.65
CA ARG A 50 -2.08 2.89 -12.62
C ARG A 50 -1.54 3.31 -13.99
N LEU A 51 -1.76 2.47 -14.99
CA LEU A 51 -1.42 2.78 -16.37
C LEU A 51 -2.52 3.65 -17.01
N PRO A 52 -2.19 4.37 -18.11
CA PRO A 52 -3.15 5.22 -18.82
C PRO A 52 -4.35 4.45 -19.37
N ASP A 53 -4.20 3.18 -19.70
CA ASP A 53 -5.23 2.27 -20.18
C ASP A 53 -6.17 1.74 -19.07
N GLY A 54 -6.04 2.25 -17.84
CA GLY A 54 -6.82 1.85 -16.68
C GLY A 54 -6.34 0.59 -15.97
N THR A 55 -5.31 -0.09 -16.49
CA THR A 55 -4.71 -1.26 -15.84
C THR A 55 -4.04 -0.87 -14.53
N LEU A 56 -4.33 -1.63 -13.47
CA LEU A 56 -3.63 -1.53 -12.18
C LEU A 56 -2.44 -2.48 -12.19
N VAL A 57 -1.28 -1.98 -11.85
CA VAL A 57 -0.07 -2.77 -11.64
C VAL A 57 0.26 -2.78 -10.16
N ILE A 58 0.25 -3.96 -9.56
CA ILE A 58 0.56 -4.16 -8.15
C ILE A 58 1.91 -4.85 -8.05
N ARG A 59 2.86 -4.20 -7.38
CA ARG A 59 4.20 -4.75 -7.11
C ARG A 59 4.23 -5.34 -5.72
N THR A 60 4.61 -6.60 -5.60
CA THR A 60 4.55 -7.33 -4.34
C THR A 60 5.80 -7.19 -3.48
N LEU A 61 6.86 -6.52 -3.94
CA LEU A 61 8.13 -6.38 -3.23
C LEU A 61 7.97 -5.92 -1.77
N GLN A 62 7.08 -4.96 -1.51
CA GLN A 62 6.82 -4.46 -0.17
C GLN A 62 5.76 -5.27 0.58
N LEU A 63 4.81 -5.85 -0.15
CA LEU A 63 3.71 -6.65 0.42
C LEU A 63 4.22 -8.01 0.90
N GLY A 64 5.13 -8.63 0.14
CA GLY A 64 5.69 -9.95 0.39
C GLY A 64 7.05 -9.94 1.10
N LYS A 65 7.36 -8.93 1.89
CA LYS A 65 8.66 -8.81 2.60
C LYS A 65 9.08 -10.06 3.37
N ASN A 66 8.12 -10.75 3.96
CA ASN A 66 8.36 -11.95 4.78
C ASN A 66 8.19 -13.25 3.97
N ILE A 67 7.97 -13.14 2.66
CA ILE A 67 7.76 -14.27 1.77
C ILE A 67 9.02 -14.45 0.94
N THR A 68 9.75 -15.53 1.21
CA THR A 68 11.00 -15.85 0.54
C THR A 68 10.91 -17.23 -0.11
N GLY A 69 11.54 -17.36 -1.26
CA GLY A 69 11.83 -18.65 -1.87
C GLY A 69 13.12 -19.26 -1.32
N TYR A 70 13.77 -20.06 -2.12
CA TYR A 70 15.06 -20.67 -1.77
C TYR A 70 16.21 -19.65 -1.83
N GLY A 71 16.26 -18.85 -2.90
CA GLY A 71 17.31 -17.84 -3.12
C GLY A 71 17.00 -16.47 -2.55
N GLY A 72 15.82 -16.27 -1.95
CA GLY A 72 15.42 -15.00 -1.36
C GLY A 72 14.02 -14.51 -1.80
N PRO A 73 13.78 -13.20 -1.77
CA PRO A 73 12.48 -12.64 -2.18
C PRO A 73 12.19 -12.89 -3.65
N VAL A 74 10.93 -13.20 -3.95
CA VAL A 74 10.42 -13.40 -5.33
C VAL A 74 9.35 -12.35 -5.62
N PRO A 75 9.75 -11.10 -5.90
CA PRO A 75 8.79 -10.04 -6.16
C PRO A 75 8.07 -10.26 -7.48
N LEU A 76 6.78 -9.92 -7.50
CA LEU A 76 5.90 -10.07 -8.65
C LEU A 76 5.27 -8.73 -9.03
N LYS A 77 4.91 -8.60 -10.31
CA LYS A 77 4.00 -7.58 -10.84
C LYS A 77 2.69 -8.25 -11.25
N ILE A 78 1.60 -7.86 -10.62
CA ILE A 78 0.26 -8.34 -10.92
C ILE A 78 -0.45 -7.24 -11.70
N TYR A 79 -0.83 -7.54 -12.93
CA TYR A 79 -1.59 -6.65 -13.80
C TYR A 79 -3.07 -6.98 -13.67
N VAL A 80 -3.86 -6.01 -13.24
CA VAL A 80 -5.31 -6.14 -13.08
C VAL A 80 -6.02 -5.15 -14.00
N LYS A 81 -6.87 -5.65 -14.87
CA LYS A 81 -7.72 -4.88 -15.77
C LYS A 81 -9.16 -5.34 -15.60
N ASP A 82 -10.11 -4.40 -15.54
CA ASP A 82 -11.54 -4.70 -15.41
C ASP A 82 -11.87 -5.70 -14.27
N LYS A 83 -11.18 -5.54 -13.11
CA LYS A 83 -11.26 -6.42 -11.93
C LYS A 83 -10.84 -7.88 -12.18
N LYS A 84 -10.16 -8.14 -13.29
CA LYS A 84 -9.59 -9.45 -13.64
C LYS A 84 -8.07 -9.39 -13.65
N VAL A 85 -7.44 -10.49 -13.30
CA VAL A 85 -5.99 -10.65 -13.43
C VAL A 85 -5.68 -10.81 -14.91
N ALA A 86 -5.03 -9.81 -15.52
CA ALA A 86 -4.64 -9.85 -16.92
C ALA A 86 -3.39 -10.71 -17.10
N LYS A 87 -2.38 -10.49 -16.27
CA LYS A 87 -1.15 -11.29 -16.24
C LYS A 87 -0.40 -11.08 -14.92
N ILE A 88 0.46 -12.03 -14.59
CA ILE A 88 1.41 -11.94 -13.49
C ILE A 88 2.82 -12.15 -14.06
N VAL A 89 3.76 -11.29 -13.66
CA VAL A 89 5.15 -11.35 -14.15
C VAL A 89 6.08 -11.31 -12.94
N ALA A 90 7.05 -12.20 -12.89
CA ALA A 90 8.10 -12.14 -11.89
C ALA A 90 9.09 -11.02 -12.19
N GLU A 91 9.51 -10.29 -11.17
CA GLU A 91 10.62 -9.35 -11.25
C GLU A 91 11.95 -10.10 -11.02
N LYS A 92 13.06 -9.38 -11.12
CA LYS A 92 14.38 -9.96 -10.86
C LYS A 92 14.42 -10.57 -9.45
N ASN A 93 14.84 -11.84 -9.38
CA ASN A 93 14.97 -12.60 -8.16
C ASN A 93 16.30 -13.39 -8.18
N HIS A 94 16.62 -14.07 -7.11
CA HIS A 94 17.85 -14.85 -6.94
C HIS A 94 17.57 -16.36 -6.79
N GLU A 95 16.41 -16.81 -7.29
CA GLU A 95 16.08 -18.23 -7.32
C GLU A 95 16.97 -19.00 -8.30
N THR A 96 17.18 -20.28 -8.04
CA THR A 96 17.87 -21.17 -8.97
C THR A 96 17.07 -21.26 -10.28
N PRO A 97 17.68 -20.96 -11.45
CA PRO A 97 16.93 -20.80 -12.70
C PRO A 97 16.06 -22.00 -13.06
N GLU A 98 16.55 -23.22 -12.87
CA GLU A 98 15.85 -24.45 -13.23
C GLU A 98 14.60 -24.64 -12.38
N PHE A 99 14.71 -24.49 -11.07
CA PHE A 99 13.58 -24.60 -10.16
C PHE A 99 12.59 -23.45 -10.33
N PHE A 100 13.10 -22.24 -10.56
CA PHE A 100 12.25 -21.10 -10.80
C PHE A 100 11.49 -21.22 -12.12
N HIS A 101 12.11 -21.76 -13.16
CA HIS A 101 11.43 -22.02 -14.44
C HIS A 101 10.21 -22.92 -14.24
N GLU A 102 10.34 -24.03 -13.51
CA GLU A 102 9.21 -24.91 -13.19
C GLU A 102 8.13 -24.21 -12.37
N ALA A 103 8.52 -23.49 -11.30
CA ALA A 103 7.60 -22.75 -10.47
C ALA A 103 6.88 -21.61 -11.23
N SER A 104 7.54 -20.97 -12.18
CA SER A 104 7.01 -19.85 -12.97
C SER A 104 5.77 -20.21 -13.80
N ARG A 105 5.57 -21.48 -14.12
CA ARG A 105 4.36 -21.98 -14.78
C ARG A 105 3.08 -21.64 -14.00
N LEU A 106 3.19 -21.53 -12.68
CA LEU A 106 2.06 -21.14 -11.83
C LEU A 106 1.56 -19.72 -12.12
N LEU A 107 2.42 -18.82 -12.63
CA LEU A 107 2.04 -17.43 -12.86
C LEU A 107 0.87 -17.28 -13.85
N ALA A 108 0.68 -18.24 -14.75
CA ALA A 108 -0.42 -18.25 -15.70
C ALA A 108 -1.75 -18.72 -15.11
N THR A 109 -1.73 -19.40 -13.97
CA THR A 109 -2.91 -20.06 -13.35
C THR A 109 -4.02 -19.07 -13.01
N TRP A 110 -3.66 -17.85 -12.64
CA TRP A 110 -4.63 -16.79 -12.26
C TRP A 110 -5.09 -15.91 -13.41
N ASN A 111 -4.51 -16.07 -14.61
CA ASN A 111 -4.84 -15.23 -15.76
C ASN A 111 -6.33 -15.35 -16.14
N GLY A 112 -6.98 -14.21 -16.39
CA GLY A 112 -8.39 -14.13 -16.75
C GLY A 112 -9.38 -14.27 -15.60
N LYS A 113 -8.92 -14.69 -14.42
CA LYS A 113 -9.77 -14.82 -13.22
C LYS A 113 -10.09 -13.45 -12.61
N THR A 114 -11.28 -13.31 -12.04
CA THR A 114 -11.59 -12.14 -11.24
C THR A 114 -10.74 -12.13 -9.97
N ILE A 115 -10.54 -10.96 -9.36
CA ILE A 115 -9.79 -10.85 -8.10
C ILE A 115 -10.39 -11.78 -7.03
N ALA A 116 -11.73 -11.86 -6.94
CA ALA A 116 -12.41 -12.68 -5.95
C ALA A 116 -12.20 -14.19 -6.20
N GLU A 117 -12.34 -14.65 -7.43
CA GLU A 117 -12.06 -16.04 -7.81
C GLU A 117 -10.59 -16.39 -7.56
N ALA A 118 -9.68 -15.52 -7.99
CA ALA A 118 -8.25 -15.71 -7.84
C ALA A 118 -7.83 -15.84 -6.36
N GLN A 119 -8.49 -15.11 -5.45
CA GLN A 119 -8.23 -15.21 -4.01
C GLN A 119 -8.73 -16.53 -3.39
N GLN A 120 -9.77 -17.13 -3.97
CA GLN A 120 -10.35 -18.39 -3.47
C GLN A 120 -9.67 -19.63 -4.06
N MET A 121 -8.86 -19.44 -5.11
CA MET A 121 -8.15 -20.55 -5.75
C MET A 121 -7.12 -21.15 -4.80
N LYS A 122 -7.16 -22.46 -4.64
CA LYS A 122 -6.10 -23.23 -4.02
C LYS A 122 -5.16 -23.70 -5.12
N VAL A 123 -3.91 -23.29 -5.02
CA VAL A 123 -2.86 -23.64 -5.98
C VAL A 123 -1.79 -24.40 -5.25
N ASP A 124 -1.47 -25.59 -5.73
CA ASP A 124 -0.45 -26.44 -5.14
C ASP A 124 0.95 -26.06 -5.65
N ALA A 125 1.95 -26.28 -4.80
CA ALA A 125 3.33 -26.09 -5.17
C ALA A 125 3.80 -27.15 -6.18
N VAL A 126 4.63 -26.75 -7.13
CA VAL A 126 5.24 -27.66 -8.09
C VAL A 126 6.23 -28.55 -7.37
N SER A 127 6.13 -29.86 -7.58
CA SER A 127 7.04 -30.85 -7.04
C SER A 127 8.48 -30.58 -7.53
N GLY A 128 9.45 -30.61 -6.62
CA GLY A 128 10.84 -30.25 -6.94
C GLY A 128 11.14 -28.75 -6.86
N ALA A 129 10.14 -27.86 -7.04
CA ALA A 129 10.30 -26.39 -6.94
C ALA A 129 9.46 -25.79 -5.82
N THR A 130 9.30 -26.49 -4.71
CA THR A 130 8.34 -26.16 -3.64
C THR A 130 8.57 -24.80 -3.02
N PHE A 131 9.83 -24.42 -2.75
CA PHE A 131 10.13 -23.13 -2.11
C PHE A 131 9.81 -21.94 -3.03
N SER A 132 10.25 -21.99 -4.28
CA SER A 132 9.95 -20.97 -5.27
C SER A 132 8.44 -20.89 -5.56
N SER A 133 7.75 -22.04 -5.61
CA SER A 133 6.29 -22.09 -5.78
C SER A 133 5.54 -21.45 -4.63
N LYS A 134 5.92 -21.76 -3.38
CA LYS A 134 5.31 -21.14 -2.18
C LYS A 134 5.55 -19.63 -2.14
N ALA A 135 6.74 -19.19 -2.56
CA ALA A 135 7.02 -17.75 -2.66
C ALA A 135 6.14 -17.06 -3.71
N ILE A 136 5.94 -17.67 -4.88
CA ILE A 136 5.03 -17.16 -5.91
C ILE A 136 3.59 -17.10 -5.37
N ILE A 137 3.07 -18.20 -4.84
CA ILE A 137 1.70 -18.31 -4.33
C ILE A 137 1.45 -17.25 -3.26
N GLY A 138 2.31 -17.18 -2.23
CA GLY A 138 2.16 -16.22 -1.15
C GLY A 138 2.24 -14.75 -1.61
N ASN A 139 3.13 -14.43 -2.55
CA ASN A 139 3.19 -13.08 -3.14
C ASN A 139 1.93 -12.74 -3.95
N VAL A 140 1.37 -13.71 -4.69
CA VAL A 140 0.10 -13.52 -5.41
C VAL A 140 -1.04 -13.28 -4.44
N GLU A 141 -1.15 -14.06 -3.37
CA GLU A 141 -2.16 -13.89 -2.32
C GLU A 141 -2.11 -12.48 -1.71
N GLN A 142 -0.93 -12.02 -1.30
CA GLN A 142 -0.75 -10.66 -0.75
C GLN A 142 -1.11 -9.58 -1.77
N GLY A 143 -0.66 -9.73 -3.02
CA GLY A 143 -0.96 -8.78 -4.07
C GLY A 143 -2.45 -8.72 -4.43
N LEU A 144 -3.15 -9.86 -4.49
CA LEU A 144 -4.59 -9.93 -4.73
C LEU A 144 -5.40 -9.36 -3.55
N ALA A 145 -4.98 -9.62 -2.31
CA ALA A 145 -5.60 -9.03 -1.13
C ALA A 145 -5.49 -7.49 -1.15
N PHE A 146 -4.34 -6.98 -1.54
CA PHE A 146 -4.12 -5.54 -1.72
C PHE A 146 -4.97 -4.98 -2.87
N ALA A 147 -5.06 -5.68 -4.01
CA ALA A 147 -5.91 -5.32 -5.15
C ALA A 147 -7.39 -5.20 -4.77
N ALA A 148 -7.91 -6.19 -4.05
CA ALA A 148 -9.29 -6.23 -3.58
C ALA A 148 -9.60 -5.03 -2.68
N LYS A 149 -8.71 -4.72 -1.73
CA LYS A 149 -8.85 -3.55 -0.84
C LYS A 149 -8.85 -2.24 -1.62
N SER A 150 -7.88 -2.04 -2.51
CA SER A 150 -7.75 -0.82 -3.32
C SER A 150 -8.93 -0.58 -4.26
N THR A 151 -9.50 -1.66 -4.80
CA THR A 151 -10.68 -1.60 -5.67
C THR A 151 -11.95 -1.30 -4.88
N ARG A 152 -12.07 -1.84 -3.66
CA ARG A 152 -13.21 -1.62 -2.77
C ARG A 152 -13.26 -0.16 -2.28
N GLU A 153 -12.14 0.38 -1.84
CA GLU A 153 -12.05 1.78 -1.40
C GLU A 153 -12.49 2.74 -2.50
N LYS A 154 -12.00 2.56 -3.73
CA LYS A 154 -12.42 3.39 -4.86
C LYS A 154 -13.92 3.33 -5.13
N GLY A 155 -14.52 2.15 -5.08
CA GLY A 155 -15.95 1.97 -5.29
C GLY A 155 -16.83 2.66 -4.25
N ILE A 156 -16.34 2.82 -3.01
CA ILE A 156 -17.05 3.55 -1.94
C ILE A 156 -17.03 5.05 -2.22
N TRP A 157 -15.89 5.61 -2.58
CA TRP A 157 -15.75 7.04 -2.90
C TRP A 157 -16.56 7.44 -4.14
N GLU A 158 -16.57 6.60 -5.17
CA GLU A 158 -17.35 6.79 -6.39
C GLU A 158 -18.86 6.76 -6.12
N LYS A 159 -19.33 5.84 -5.27
CA LYS A 159 -20.75 5.76 -4.85
C LYS A 159 -21.19 6.93 -3.98
N MET A 160 -20.28 7.55 -3.21
CA MET A 160 -20.59 8.71 -2.40
C MET A 160 -20.57 10.03 -3.20
N GLY A 161 -20.24 9.99 -4.50
CA GLY A 161 -20.20 11.18 -5.36
C GLY A 161 -19.17 12.23 -4.95
N LEU A 162 -18.25 11.87 -4.06
CA LEU A 162 -17.19 12.75 -3.58
C LEU A 162 -15.98 12.66 -4.52
N ASP A 163 -16.08 13.37 -5.64
CA ASP A 163 -14.91 13.60 -6.47
C ASP A 163 -13.95 14.52 -5.69
N ILE A 164 -12.70 14.11 -5.54
CA ILE A 164 -11.66 14.88 -4.81
C ILE A 164 -11.51 16.30 -5.36
N LYS A 165 -11.89 16.51 -6.61
CA LYS A 165 -11.91 17.83 -7.25
C LYS A 165 -13.02 18.73 -6.69
N THR A 166 -14.17 18.19 -6.30
CA THR A 166 -15.27 18.97 -5.71
C THR A 166 -15.04 19.25 -4.23
N ALA A 167 -14.38 18.35 -3.50
CA ALA A 167 -14.04 18.55 -2.09
C ALA A 167 -13.00 19.68 -1.90
N SER A 168 -12.03 19.81 -2.80
CA SER A 168 -11.06 20.92 -2.75
C SER A 168 -11.69 22.26 -3.12
N GLY A 169 -12.70 22.28 -4.01
CA GLY A 169 -13.46 23.48 -4.38
C GLY A 169 -14.35 24.00 -3.26
N LEU A 170 -14.96 23.10 -2.47
CA LEU A 170 -15.84 23.48 -1.36
C LEU A 170 -15.08 24.12 -0.19
N LEU A 171 -13.82 23.72 0.02
CA LEU A 171 -12.99 24.27 1.10
C LEU A 171 -12.52 25.71 0.81
N VAL A 172 -12.43 26.09 -0.48
CA VAL A 172 -12.02 27.45 -0.89
C VAL A 172 -13.19 28.46 -0.78
N VAL A 173 -14.45 28.00 -0.81
CA VAL A 173 -15.64 28.88 -0.71
C VAL A 173 -16.00 29.20 0.74
N LEU A 174 -15.46 28.48 1.74
CA LEU A 174 -15.71 28.66 3.17
C LEU A 174 -14.63 29.46 3.92
N MET A 175 -13.63 30.01 3.22
CA MET A 175 -12.67 31.00 3.71
C MET A 175 -12.93 32.37 3.05
#